data_eab503330dfce8a5059e77dbf92718b1
#
_entry.id   eab503330dfce8a5059e77dbf92718b1
#
_cell.length_a   1.000
_cell.length_b   1.000
_cell.length_c   1.000
_cell.angle_alpha   90.00
_cell.angle_beta   90.00
_cell.angle_gamma   90.00
#
_symmetry.space_group_name_H-M   'P 1'
#
loop_
_entity.id
_entity.type
_entity.pdbx_description
1 polymer ?
#
loop_
_entity_poly.entity_id
_entity_poly.type
_entity_poly.pdbx_seq_one_letter_code
_entity_poly.pdbx_strand_id
1 'polypeptide(L)'
;MPQSLAQILVHLVFSTKNREAVLADDIRDELHAYIGGIVENQKGTLLKAGSVADHIHLLIAHPRTSAPSELVQEIKTGSSKWLKTKNARYADFHWQAGYGIFSISPSHRPALEKYIGNQAEHHRKVTFQDEYRRLLSKYGIPFDERYVWD
;
A
#
# COMPACT_ATOMS: atom_id res chain seq x y z
N MET A 1 26.06 -12.93 20.52
CA MET A 1 25.10 -11.97 19.91
C MET A 1 23.70 -12.45 20.16
N PRO A 2 22.86 -11.67 20.83
CA PRO A 2 21.45 -12.04 20.98
C PRO A 2 20.73 -12.01 19.65
N GLN A 3 19.73 -12.87 19.48
CA GLN A 3 18.85 -12.89 18.33
C GLN A 3 17.52 -12.24 18.71
N SER A 4 17.07 -11.28 17.91
CA SER A 4 15.73 -10.71 18.02
C SER A 4 14.88 -11.29 16.90
N LEU A 5 13.93 -12.13 17.25
CA LEU A 5 13.12 -12.86 16.27
C LEU A 5 11.72 -12.26 16.23
N ALA A 6 11.33 -11.75 15.07
CA ALA A 6 10.04 -11.09 14.90
C ALA A 6 9.43 -11.44 13.54
N GLN A 7 8.11 -11.56 13.51
CA GLN A 7 7.34 -11.60 12.28
C GLN A 7 6.13 -10.70 12.45
N ILE A 8 6.11 -9.59 11.74
CA ILE A 8 5.05 -8.60 11.81
C ILE A 8 4.50 -8.42 10.40
N LEU A 9 3.39 -9.06 10.11
CA LEU A 9 2.76 -8.95 8.79
C LEU A 9 1.71 -7.85 8.82
N VAL A 10 1.78 -6.96 7.84
CA VAL A 10 0.82 -5.85 7.72
C VAL A 10 0.29 -5.75 6.30
N HIS A 11 -0.99 -5.38 6.21
CA HIS A 11 -1.64 -5.00 4.97
C HIS A 11 -1.74 -3.48 4.95
N LEU A 12 -1.01 -2.85 4.03
CA LEU A 12 -0.99 -1.41 3.86
C LEU A 12 -1.77 -1.04 2.60
N VAL A 13 -2.66 -0.07 2.71
CA VAL A 13 -3.46 0.40 1.57
C VAL A 13 -3.56 1.92 1.59
N PHE A 14 -3.37 2.54 0.43
CA PHE A 14 -3.59 3.97 0.26
C PHE A 14 -3.89 4.29 -1.21
N SER A 15 -4.52 5.43 -1.43
CA SER A 15 -4.89 5.89 -2.78
C SER A 15 -3.96 6.97 -3.29
N THR A 16 -4.10 7.29 -4.56
CA THR A 16 -3.61 8.55 -5.11
C THR A 16 -4.41 9.71 -4.49
N LYS A 17 -3.85 10.91 -4.54
CA LYS A 17 -4.56 12.11 -4.05
C LYS A 17 -5.86 12.28 -4.84
N ASN A 18 -6.95 12.49 -4.10
CA ASN A 18 -8.30 12.63 -4.66
C ASN A 18 -8.75 11.41 -5.49
N ARG A 19 -8.07 10.26 -5.33
CA ARG A 19 -8.35 9.02 -6.06
C ARG A 19 -8.29 9.21 -7.58
N GLU A 20 -7.40 10.07 -8.04
CA GLU A 20 -7.18 10.27 -9.47
C GLU A 20 -6.63 9.00 -10.11
N ALA A 21 -7.23 8.60 -11.22
CA ALA A 21 -6.87 7.36 -11.92
C ALA A 21 -5.65 7.60 -12.82
N VAL A 22 -4.47 7.73 -12.22
CA VAL A 22 -3.25 8.13 -12.93
C VAL A 22 -2.19 7.04 -13.03
N LEU A 23 -2.31 5.95 -12.26
CA LEU A 23 -1.36 4.84 -12.32
C LEU A 23 -1.67 3.95 -13.53
N ALA A 24 -0.97 4.18 -14.63
CA ALA A 24 -1.18 3.42 -15.86
C ALA A 24 -0.70 1.97 -15.72
N ASP A 25 -1.29 1.06 -16.49
CA ASP A 25 -0.95 -0.37 -16.43
C ASP A 25 0.55 -0.62 -16.64
N ASP A 26 1.18 0.12 -17.53
CA ASP A 26 2.57 -0.08 -17.93
C ASP A 26 3.59 0.29 -16.85
N ILE A 27 3.20 1.05 -15.82
CA ILE A 27 4.11 1.47 -14.75
C ILE A 27 3.96 0.64 -13.47
N ARG A 28 2.86 -0.12 -13.33
CA ARG A 28 2.52 -0.75 -12.04
C ARG A 28 3.55 -1.77 -11.56
N ASP A 29 4.00 -2.65 -12.44
CA ASP A 29 4.98 -3.68 -12.07
C ASP A 29 6.31 -3.06 -11.65
N GLU A 30 6.78 -2.04 -12.37
CA GLU A 30 7.99 -1.32 -12.00
C GLU A 30 7.83 -0.57 -10.68
N LEU A 31 6.65 0.02 -10.46
CA LEU A 31 6.32 0.70 -9.20
C LEU A 31 6.39 -0.27 -8.02
N HIS A 32 5.81 -1.46 -8.17
CA HIS A 32 5.85 -2.50 -7.14
C HIS A 32 7.30 -2.91 -6.82
N ALA A 33 8.12 -3.11 -7.84
CA ALA A 33 9.52 -3.48 -7.67
C ALA A 33 10.30 -2.36 -6.96
N TYR A 34 10.06 -1.11 -7.32
CA TYR A 34 10.72 0.03 -6.69
C TYR A 34 10.32 0.15 -5.21
N ILE A 35 9.06 0.01 -4.90
CA ILE A 35 8.57 -0.01 -3.51
C ILE A 35 9.23 -1.14 -2.73
N GLY A 36 9.36 -2.33 -3.34
CA GLY A 36 10.04 -3.46 -2.72
C GLY A 36 11.46 -3.11 -2.29
N GLY A 37 12.20 -2.38 -3.12
CA GLY A 37 13.54 -1.90 -2.80
C GLY A 37 13.54 -0.91 -1.62
N ILE A 38 12.56 -0.01 -1.57
CA ILE A 38 12.41 0.93 -0.45
C ILE A 38 12.19 0.15 0.86
N VAL A 39 11.28 -0.82 0.84
CA VAL A 39 10.97 -1.64 2.01
C VAL A 39 12.20 -2.41 2.50
N GLU A 40 12.97 -2.98 1.59
CA GLU A 40 14.23 -3.68 1.93
C GLU A 40 15.24 -2.73 2.58
N ASN A 41 15.38 -1.51 2.07
CA ASN A 41 16.26 -0.51 2.66
C ASN A 41 15.85 -0.16 4.10
N GLN A 42 14.58 -0.29 4.41
CA GLN A 42 14.03 -0.07 5.75
C GLN A 42 14.06 -1.34 6.62
N LYS A 43 14.70 -2.42 6.14
CA LYS A 43 14.84 -3.71 6.85
C LYS A 43 13.56 -4.55 6.89
N GLY A 44 12.62 -4.27 6.02
CA GLY A 44 11.42 -5.09 5.82
C GLY A 44 11.48 -5.90 4.54
N THR A 45 10.39 -6.56 4.20
CA THR A 45 10.24 -7.32 2.96
C THR A 45 8.86 -7.09 2.37
N LEU A 46 8.80 -6.71 1.09
CA LEU A 46 7.53 -6.67 0.37
C LEU A 46 7.19 -8.08 -0.11
N LEU A 47 6.10 -8.63 0.41
CA LEU A 47 5.67 -10.01 0.11
C LEU A 47 4.72 -10.09 -1.07
N LYS A 48 3.88 -9.08 -1.24
CA LYS A 48 2.92 -9.00 -2.35
C LYS A 48 2.52 -7.55 -2.55
N ALA A 49 2.35 -7.16 -3.82
CA ALA A 49 1.83 -5.86 -4.19
C ALA A 49 0.78 -6.02 -5.28
N GLY A 50 -0.24 -5.20 -5.23
CA GLY A 50 -1.27 -5.12 -6.25
C GLY A 50 -1.81 -3.71 -6.32
N SER A 51 -2.08 -3.21 -7.52
CA SER A 51 -2.59 -1.87 -7.72
C SER A 51 -3.51 -1.80 -8.92
N VAL A 52 -4.33 -0.77 -8.92
CA VAL A 52 -5.12 -0.34 -10.07
C VAL A 52 -4.82 1.14 -10.29
N ALA A 53 -5.63 1.83 -11.08
CA ALA A 53 -5.31 3.21 -11.49
C ALA A 53 -5.23 4.21 -10.33
N ASP A 54 -5.97 4.00 -9.24
CA ASP A 54 -6.16 5.00 -8.19
C ASP A 54 -5.72 4.59 -6.79
N HIS A 55 -5.23 3.35 -6.59
CA HIS A 55 -4.78 2.90 -5.26
C HIS A 55 -3.88 1.66 -5.32
N ILE A 56 -3.27 1.35 -4.19
CA ILE A 56 -2.32 0.26 -4.07
C ILE A 56 -2.53 -0.50 -2.75
N HIS A 57 -2.35 -1.82 -2.82
CA HIS A 57 -2.31 -2.70 -1.67
C HIS A 57 -0.93 -3.34 -1.57
N LEU A 58 -0.38 -3.37 -0.37
CA LEU A 58 0.93 -3.96 -0.09
C LEU A 58 0.83 -4.90 1.10
N LEU A 59 1.33 -6.12 0.94
CA LEU A 59 1.54 -7.04 2.06
C LEU A 59 3.03 -7.02 2.41
N ILE A 60 3.34 -6.58 3.61
CA ILE A 60 4.71 -6.32 4.04
C ILE A 60 5.03 -7.09 5.31
N ALA A 61 6.21 -7.75 5.33
CA ALA A 61 6.84 -8.15 6.58
C ALA A 61 7.50 -6.89 7.15
N HIS A 62 6.87 -6.31 8.17
CA HIS A 62 7.23 -5.00 8.70
C HIS A 62 8.56 -5.07 9.45
N PRO A 63 9.46 -4.11 9.26
CA PRO A 63 10.71 -4.07 10.02
C PRO A 63 10.44 -3.87 11.51
N ARG A 64 11.18 -4.58 12.35
CA ARG A 64 11.01 -4.46 13.81
C ARG A 64 11.63 -3.17 14.39
N THR A 65 12.39 -2.44 13.59
CA THR A 65 13.16 -1.28 14.03
C THR A 65 12.58 0.06 13.64
N SER A 66 11.44 0.09 12.94
CA SER A 66 10.82 1.35 12.54
C SER A 66 9.33 1.35 12.83
N ALA A 67 8.76 2.54 13.03
CA ALA A 67 7.33 2.71 13.20
C ALA A 67 6.60 2.54 11.85
N PRO A 68 5.33 2.10 11.87
CA PRO A 68 4.53 2.06 10.64
C PRO A 68 4.51 3.38 9.87
N SER A 69 4.37 4.51 10.57
CA SER A 69 4.35 5.83 9.93
C SER A 69 5.65 6.16 9.21
N GLU A 70 6.78 5.73 9.75
CA GLU A 70 8.09 5.95 9.12
C GLU A 70 8.21 5.16 7.83
N LEU A 71 7.81 3.89 7.85
CA LEU A 71 7.83 3.04 6.65
C LEU A 71 6.93 3.61 5.57
N VAL A 72 5.71 4.01 5.93
CA VAL A 72 4.76 4.58 4.97
C VAL A 72 5.31 5.86 4.36
N GLN A 73 5.91 6.74 5.17
CA GLN A 73 6.52 7.96 4.69
C GLN A 73 7.62 7.68 3.66
N GLU A 74 8.50 6.72 3.95
CA GLU A 74 9.57 6.34 3.02
C GLU A 74 9.02 5.78 1.71
N ILE A 75 8.01 4.91 1.79
CA ILE A 75 7.35 4.36 0.61
C ILE A 75 6.75 5.47 -0.25
N LYS A 76 5.96 6.35 0.34
CA LYS A 76 5.27 7.42 -0.39
C LYS A 76 6.24 8.43 -0.99
N THR A 77 7.18 8.91 -0.21
CA THR A 77 8.16 9.91 -0.67
C THR A 77 9.02 9.35 -1.79
N GLY A 78 9.58 8.16 -1.58
CA GLY A 78 10.47 7.54 -2.57
C GLY A 78 9.76 7.19 -3.86
N SER A 79 8.58 6.57 -3.79
CA SER A 79 7.83 6.17 -4.97
C SER A 79 7.28 7.37 -5.75
N SER A 80 6.87 8.43 -5.06
CA SER A 80 6.42 9.66 -5.71
C SER A 80 7.55 10.31 -6.51
N LYS A 81 8.74 10.44 -5.94
CA LYS A 81 9.91 10.96 -6.64
C LYS A 81 10.26 10.11 -7.86
N TRP A 82 10.24 8.81 -7.68
CA TRP A 82 10.57 7.88 -8.76
C TRP A 82 9.58 7.99 -9.92
N LEU A 83 8.26 8.04 -9.64
CA LEU A 83 7.23 8.20 -10.68
C LEU A 83 7.47 9.46 -11.51
N LYS A 84 7.86 10.56 -10.87
CA LYS A 84 8.13 11.82 -11.55
C LYS A 84 9.29 11.74 -12.53
N THR A 85 10.21 10.80 -12.34
CA THR A 85 11.31 10.57 -13.29
C THR A 85 10.92 9.72 -14.50
N LYS A 86 9.77 9.04 -14.45
CA LYS A 86 9.38 8.05 -15.46
C LYS A 86 8.59 8.64 -16.62
N ASN A 87 7.72 9.62 -16.34
CA ASN A 87 6.89 10.21 -17.40
C ASN A 87 6.40 11.59 -16.94
N ALA A 88 6.26 12.51 -17.89
CA ALA A 88 5.78 13.86 -17.63
C ALA A 88 4.36 13.89 -17.02
N ARG A 89 3.53 12.88 -17.29
CA ARG A 89 2.19 12.77 -16.71
C ARG A 89 2.20 12.63 -15.19
N TYR A 90 3.33 12.25 -14.58
CA TYR A 90 3.48 12.14 -13.13
C TYR A 90 4.11 13.38 -12.49
N ALA A 91 4.28 14.47 -13.24
CA ALA A 91 4.96 15.69 -12.73
C ALA A 91 4.30 16.23 -11.46
N ASP A 92 2.98 16.18 -11.38
CA ASP A 92 2.20 16.68 -10.25
C ASP A 92 1.64 15.53 -9.39
N PHE A 93 2.23 14.36 -9.46
CA PHE A 93 1.75 13.18 -8.74
C PHE A 93 1.86 13.35 -7.22
N HIS A 94 0.78 12.98 -6.53
CA HIS A 94 0.76 12.90 -5.06
C HIS A 94 -0.05 11.68 -4.62
N TRP A 95 0.44 11.00 -3.57
CA TRP A 95 -0.37 10.03 -2.85
C TRP A 95 -1.34 10.75 -1.90
N GLN A 96 -2.40 10.07 -1.49
CA GLN A 96 -3.24 10.53 -0.39
C GLN A 96 -2.38 10.78 0.86
N ALA A 97 -2.75 11.73 1.71
CA ALA A 97 -1.99 12.00 2.93
C ALA A 97 -2.11 10.87 3.95
N GLY A 98 -3.29 10.30 4.08
CA GLY A 98 -3.56 9.19 4.98
C GLY A 98 -3.24 7.81 4.39
N TYR A 99 -3.54 6.78 5.16
CA TYR A 99 -3.39 5.38 4.76
C TYR A 99 -4.15 4.48 5.72
N GLY A 100 -4.36 3.23 5.30
CA GLY A 100 -4.81 2.16 6.18
C GLY A 100 -3.71 1.13 6.35
N ILE A 101 -3.47 0.69 7.58
CA ILE A 101 -2.52 -0.37 7.86
C ILE A 101 -3.12 -1.32 8.90
N PHE A 102 -3.09 -2.61 8.59
CA PHE A 102 -3.78 -3.63 9.39
C PHE A 102 -2.83 -4.79 9.66
N SER A 103 -2.83 -5.29 10.89
CA SER A 103 -2.06 -6.48 11.24
C SER A 103 -2.72 -7.72 10.65
N ILE A 104 -1.90 -8.65 10.17
CA ILE A 104 -2.36 -9.88 9.52
C ILE A 104 -1.74 -11.07 10.24
N SER A 105 -2.54 -12.12 10.50
CA SER A 105 -2.01 -13.37 11.01
C SER A 105 -1.31 -14.16 9.89
N PRO A 106 -0.29 -14.97 10.20
CA PRO A 106 0.35 -15.80 9.18
C PRO A 106 -0.63 -16.74 8.46
N SER A 107 -1.65 -17.21 9.15
CA SER A 107 -2.67 -18.09 8.54
C SER A 107 -3.52 -17.40 7.49
N HIS A 108 -3.66 -16.08 7.56
CA HIS A 108 -4.43 -15.29 6.60
C HIS A 108 -3.62 -14.87 5.37
N ARG A 109 -2.29 -15.02 5.42
CA ARG A 109 -1.40 -14.57 4.36
C ARG A 109 -1.74 -15.10 2.97
N PRO A 110 -1.98 -16.42 2.76
CA PRO A 110 -2.28 -16.91 1.43
C PRO A 110 -3.55 -16.30 0.81
N ALA A 111 -4.60 -16.14 1.62
CA ALA A 111 -5.84 -15.51 1.17
C ALA A 111 -5.63 -14.04 0.82
N LEU A 112 -4.84 -13.33 1.61
CA LEU A 112 -4.54 -11.92 1.36
C LEU A 112 -3.67 -11.73 0.12
N GLU A 113 -2.69 -12.59 -0.10
CA GLU A 113 -1.87 -12.54 -1.32
C GLU A 113 -2.73 -12.70 -2.57
N LYS A 114 -3.68 -13.64 -2.55
CA LYS A 114 -4.62 -13.84 -3.66
C LYS A 114 -5.51 -12.61 -3.86
N TYR A 115 -6.03 -12.05 -2.76
CA TYR A 115 -6.86 -10.85 -2.80
C TYR A 115 -6.10 -9.68 -3.42
N ILE A 116 -4.87 -9.45 -2.98
CA ILE A 116 -4.02 -8.37 -3.51
C ILE A 116 -3.71 -8.60 -4.99
N GLY A 117 -3.43 -9.83 -5.40
CA GLY A 117 -3.15 -10.17 -6.78
C GLY A 117 -4.34 -9.99 -7.73
N ASN A 118 -5.57 -10.02 -7.20
CA ASN A 118 -6.80 -9.91 -7.97
C ASN A 118 -7.43 -8.51 -7.96
N GLN A 119 -6.67 -7.46 -7.66
CA GLN A 119 -7.21 -6.11 -7.50
C GLN A 119 -7.92 -5.59 -8.75
N ALA A 120 -7.37 -5.83 -9.94
CA ALA A 120 -7.99 -5.37 -11.18
C ALA A 120 -9.38 -5.98 -11.37
N GLU A 121 -9.53 -7.28 -11.14
CA GLU A 121 -10.82 -7.96 -11.25
C GLU A 121 -11.80 -7.52 -10.17
N HIS A 122 -11.33 -7.36 -8.94
CA HIS A 122 -12.13 -6.90 -7.82
C HIS A 122 -12.72 -5.50 -8.09
N HIS A 123 -11.89 -4.57 -8.59
CA HIS A 123 -12.29 -3.18 -8.81
C HIS A 123 -13.09 -2.94 -10.09
N ARG A 124 -13.35 -3.96 -10.88
CA ARG A 124 -14.37 -3.88 -11.92
C ARG A 124 -15.79 -3.76 -11.34
N LYS A 125 -15.97 -4.18 -10.08
CA LYS A 125 -17.29 -4.23 -9.42
C LYS A 125 -17.39 -3.39 -8.16
N VAL A 126 -16.26 -3.03 -7.53
CA VAL A 126 -16.22 -2.36 -6.23
C VAL A 126 -15.28 -1.16 -6.31
N THR A 127 -15.74 0.01 -5.85
CA THR A 127 -14.89 1.21 -5.79
C THR A 127 -13.87 1.09 -4.66
N PHE A 128 -12.79 1.87 -4.74
CA PHE A 128 -11.83 1.97 -3.65
C PHE A 128 -12.49 2.42 -2.35
N GLN A 129 -13.38 3.41 -2.42
CA GLN A 129 -14.05 3.93 -1.23
C GLN A 129 -14.86 2.86 -0.52
N ASP A 130 -15.62 2.06 -1.25
CA ASP A 130 -16.40 0.97 -0.66
C ASP A 130 -15.49 -0.13 -0.10
N GLU A 131 -14.42 -0.47 -0.80
CA GLU A 131 -13.43 -1.42 -0.32
C GLU A 131 -12.80 -0.95 0.99
N TYR A 132 -12.39 0.31 1.04
CA TYR A 132 -11.72 0.89 2.20
C TYR A 132 -12.65 0.93 3.42
N ARG A 133 -13.91 1.32 3.22
CA ARG A 133 -14.92 1.27 4.28
C ARG A 133 -15.09 -0.14 4.83
N ARG A 134 -15.12 -1.14 3.96
CA ARG A 134 -15.22 -2.55 4.37
C ARG A 134 -14.03 -2.99 5.20
N LEU A 135 -12.83 -2.60 4.79
CA LEU A 135 -11.61 -2.91 5.54
C LEU A 135 -11.62 -2.27 6.93
N LEU A 136 -11.97 -1.00 7.02
CA LEU A 136 -12.03 -0.30 8.30
C LEU A 136 -13.08 -0.93 9.23
N SER A 137 -14.25 -1.28 8.69
CA SER A 137 -15.28 -1.98 9.45
C SER A 137 -14.85 -3.35 9.91
N LYS A 138 -14.19 -4.13 9.03
CA LYS A 138 -13.69 -5.46 9.34
C LYS A 138 -12.72 -5.45 10.51
N TYR A 139 -11.84 -4.44 10.56
CA TYR A 139 -10.84 -4.32 11.61
C TYR A 139 -11.29 -3.45 12.78
N GLY A 140 -12.56 -3.02 12.79
CA GLY A 140 -13.13 -2.26 13.90
C GLY A 140 -12.52 -0.88 14.11
N ILE A 141 -12.06 -0.23 13.05
CA ILE A 141 -11.43 1.07 13.12
C ILE A 141 -12.46 2.17 12.86
N PRO A 142 -12.76 3.02 13.85
CA PRO A 142 -13.65 4.16 13.62
C PRO A 142 -13.02 5.19 12.71
N PHE A 143 -13.81 5.81 11.85
CA PHE A 143 -13.31 6.81 10.92
C PHE A 143 -14.36 7.90 10.69
N ASP A 144 -13.88 9.06 10.23
CA ASP A 144 -14.71 10.20 9.89
C ASP A 144 -14.73 10.36 8.36
N GLU A 145 -15.92 10.26 7.76
CA GLU A 145 -16.10 10.39 6.31
C GLU A 145 -15.57 11.70 5.75
N ARG A 146 -15.47 12.75 6.56
CA ARG A 146 -14.96 14.06 6.12
C ARG A 146 -13.44 14.05 5.89
N TYR A 147 -12.70 13.17 6.58
CA TYR A 147 -11.23 13.19 6.60
C TYR A 147 -10.58 11.89 6.12
N VAL A 148 -11.34 10.80 6.07
CA VAL A 148 -10.77 9.48 5.75
C VAL A 148 -10.15 9.42 4.34
N TRP A 149 -10.58 10.30 3.46
CA TRP A 149 -10.12 10.32 2.07
C TRP A 149 -8.92 11.24 1.83
N ASP A 150 -8.54 12.05 2.80
CA ASP A 150 -7.42 12.98 2.69
C ASP A 150 -6.06 12.28 2.62
#